data_6d2c418473d092097b705b32908cf30e
#
_entry.id   6d2c418473d092097b705b32908cf30e
#
_cell.length_a   1.000
_cell.length_b   1.000
_cell.length_c   1.000
_cell.angle_alpha   90.00
_cell.angle_beta   90.00
_cell.angle_gamma   90.00
#
_symmetry.space_group_name_H-M   'P 1'
#
loop_
_entity.id
_entity.type
_entity.pdbx_description
1 polymer ?
#
loop_
_entity_poly.entity_id
_entity_poly.type
_entity_poly.pdbx_seq_one_letter_code
_entity_poly.pdbx_strand_id
1 'polypeptide(L)'
;MKIPDKRYIIRAFIILVLSATILKSWAQEDHTHYSKTFGREKPYRIFFPKDYAASQERYPVIYYFHGNKGSHEMELTETALSLVEGNKVIMVAWNGRSAGSDVRPYNIGFHSNVNYETQFKDYFPELTAHIDSAYRTLTDRQHRAVIGHSMGGIMSFFLAGKYPHLIGAAVNVKGSPEFFIGYPDNHTLYSVRYFFKNLSGVKLRFHNSTAGELVYLNNEVHQGALREKELEYEYRVYEGGHGLSPEEFTDAFHFVVNTLKQPMAKPGRWHHADLYPDFDVWGYEVHSDLKEPGFIEMHGVTKGGLGITTKKWQPEGRTIPGVKIQVKTAPEYRPNSSYTLLDYNLATNRNQQTNVKSDNEGRIAFSVNHEPHQFGIFQKNDPAEIVVLNYRVNGKSRFLDHKKPCALKLHLLNRGGSAGKGLKVTLSSATEGIRIANPSVSSGDISSCADQWLETDFQVTASNQPPNDGSPFQVRFCITVTDHGQNTWKDEFDAPVFFDVPEFIHIGIDDGDSEMFGNGNGNNIAEPGESIMIYELSHRTRLWHDDPYIDSERIHVDLQPDKWGDGYAVSSVVDISENCPAGHQIKFLASYEVKEWKAIKRHVTWGTFIITIGKEHWTDIGGYMATPFK
;
A
#
# COMPACT_ATOMS: atom_id res chain seq x y z
N MET A 1 -27.64 -76.36 -10.39
CA MET A 1 -27.16 -74.96 -10.32
C MET A 1 -27.94 -74.28 -9.19
N LYS A 2 -27.33 -74.08 -8.01
CA LYS A 2 -28.01 -73.48 -6.85
C LYS A 2 -28.04 -71.95 -7.00
N ILE A 3 -29.24 -71.41 -6.97
CA ILE A 3 -29.47 -69.94 -6.99
C ILE A 3 -28.95 -69.37 -5.66
N PRO A 4 -28.09 -68.36 -5.65
CA PRO A 4 -27.59 -67.79 -4.39
C PRO A 4 -28.70 -67.05 -3.64
N ASP A 5 -28.71 -67.20 -2.33
CA ASP A 5 -29.72 -66.70 -1.40
C ASP A 5 -29.85 -65.16 -1.54
N LYS A 6 -31.06 -64.67 -1.76
CA LYS A 6 -31.41 -63.24 -1.91
C LYS A 6 -30.86 -62.35 -0.81
N ARG A 7 -30.60 -62.91 0.40
CA ARG A 7 -30.01 -62.18 1.54
C ARG A 7 -28.53 -61.79 1.32
N TYR A 8 -27.77 -62.56 0.51
CA TYR A 8 -26.38 -62.23 0.17
C TYR A 8 -26.31 -61.12 -0.87
N ILE A 9 -27.26 -61.09 -1.83
CA ILE A 9 -27.32 -60.04 -2.85
C ILE A 9 -27.70 -58.70 -2.23
N ILE A 10 -28.65 -58.68 -1.28
CA ILE A 10 -29.07 -57.47 -0.58
C ILE A 10 -27.93 -56.94 0.35
N ARG A 11 -27.18 -57.79 1.03
CA ARG A 11 -26.05 -57.38 1.86
C ARG A 11 -24.88 -56.85 1.02
N ALA A 12 -24.60 -57.46 -0.13
CA ALA A 12 -23.56 -56.96 -1.06
C ALA A 12 -23.96 -55.60 -1.68
N PHE A 13 -25.26 -55.41 -2.00
CA PHE A 13 -25.76 -54.15 -2.53
C PHE A 13 -25.78 -53.02 -1.48
N ILE A 14 -26.11 -53.32 -0.21
CA ILE A 14 -26.07 -52.37 0.90
C ILE A 14 -24.62 -51.96 1.21
N ILE A 15 -23.66 -52.91 1.20
CA ILE A 15 -22.24 -52.62 1.39
C ILE A 15 -21.68 -51.79 0.22
N LEU A 16 -22.11 -52.06 -1.04
CA LEU A 16 -21.68 -51.31 -2.20
C LEU A 16 -22.27 -49.88 -2.23
N VAL A 17 -23.53 -49.71 -1.80
CA VAL A 17 -24.19 -48.40 -1.69
C VAL A 17 -23.61 -47.60 -0.52
N LEU A 18 -23.32 -48.23 0.63
CA LEU A 18 -22.64 -47.58 1.75
C LEU A 18 -21.18 -47.18 1.41
N SER A 19 -20.46 -48.02 0.66
CA SER A 19 -19.11 -47.64 0.20
C SER A 19 -19.12 -46.53 -0.89
N ALA A 20 -20.15 -46.48 -1.75
CA ALA A 20 -20.31 -45.41 -2.72
C ALA A 20 -20.74 -44.08 -2.09
N THR A 21 -21.49 -44.11 -0.99
CA THR A 21 -21.87 -42.90 -0.24
C THR A 21 -20.75 -42.36 0.64
N ILE A 22 -19.85 -43.22 1.12
CA ILE A 22 -18.66 -42.79 1.89
C ILE A 22 -17.60 -42.16 0.98
N LEU A 23 -17.54 -42.51 -0.31
CA LEU A 23 -16.58 -41.94 -1.26
C LEU A 23 -16.96 -40.55 -1.82
N LYS A 24 -18.14 -40.03 -1.49
CA LYS A 24 -18.63 -38.75 -2.04
C LYS A 24 -18.38 -37.53 -1.15
N SER A 25 -17.81 -37.68 0.04
CA SER A 25 -17.77 -36.62 1.06
C SER A 25 -16.40 -35.92 1.24
N TRP A 26 -15.39 -36.21 0.44
CA TRP A 26 -14.04 -35.69 0.69
C TRP A 26 -13.59 -34.56 -0.24
N ALA A 27 -14.37 -34.16 -1.18
CA ALA A 27 -13.95 -33.17 -2.17
C ALA A 27 -14.11 -31.72 -1.67
N GLN A 28 -15.11 -31.46 -0.82
CA GLN A 28 -15.30 -30.19 -0.11
C GLN A 28 -16.00 -30.43 1.24
N GLU A 29 -15.69 -29.61 2.23
CA GLU A 29 -16.28 -29.66 3.55
C GLU A 29 -16.47 -28.25 4.13
N ASP A 30 -17.58 -28.07 4.87
CA ASP A 30 -17.83 -26.87 5.66
C ASP A 30 -17.44 -27.13 7.10
N HIS A 31 -16.60 -26.27 7.64
CA HIS A 31 -16.09 -26.34 9.00
C HIS A 31 -16.23 -25.01 9.72
N THR A 32 -16.06 -25.04 11.01
CA THR A 32 -15.85 -23.84 11.83
C THR A 32 -14.57 -23.97 12.63
N HIS A 33 -14.02 -22.82 13.00
CA HIS A 33 -13.00 -22.75 14.02
C HIS A 33 -13.32 -21.61 14.98
N TYR A 34 -12.94 -21.77 16.24
CA TYR A 34 -13.06 -20.68 17.19
C TYR A 34 -12.01 -19.62 16.91
N SER A 35 -12.45 -18.43 16.52
CA SER A 35 -11.58 -17.28 16.32
C SER A 35 -11.43 -16.51 17.64
N LYS A 36 -10.20 -16.35 18.09
CA LYS A 36 -9.87 -15.50 19.25
C LYS A 36 -10.07 -14.02 18.88
N THR A 37 -9.74 -13.66 17.64
CA THR A 37 -9.91 -12.32 17.07
C THR A 37 -11.36 -11.85 17.13
N PHE A 38 -12.31 -12.74 16.80
CA PHE A 38 -13.75 -12.41 16.81
C PHE A 38 -14.48 -12.88 18.06
N GLY A 39 -13.87 -13.67 18.93
CA GLY A 39 -14.49 -14.24 20.11
C GLY A 39 -15.65 -15.19 19.80
N ARG A 40 -15.66 -15.82 18.63
CA ARG A 40 -16.75 -16.69 18.15
C ARG A 40 -16.28 -17.72 17.13
N GLU A 41 -17.15 -18.70 16.85
CA GLU A 41 -16.98 -19.63 15.74
C GLU A 41 -17.04 -18.89 14.40
N LYS A 42 -16.06 -19.15 13.54
CA LYS A 42 -15.96 -18.62 12.18
C LYS A 42 -16.02 -19.77 11.18
N PRO A 43 -17.01 -19.78 10.29
CA PRO A 43 -17.11 -20.82 9.27
C PRO A 43 -16.11 -20.59 8.14
N TYR A 44 -15.66 -21.69 7.54
CA TYR A 44 -14.91 -21.73 6.31
C TYR A 44 -15.28 -22.98 5.51
N ARG A 45 -15.11 -22.92 4.18
CA ARG A 45 -15.22 -24.09 3.30
C ARG A 45 -13.83 -24.47 2.83
N ILE A 46 -13.52 -25.76 2.86
CA ILE A 46 -12.28 -26.30 2.37
C ILE A 46 -12.52 -27.26 1.21
N PHE A 47 -11.69 -27.16 0.18
CA PHE A 47 -11.69 -28.03 -0.98
C PHE A 47 -10.39 -28.81 -1.00
N PHE A 48 -10.48 -30.12 -1.28
CA PHE A 48 -9.34 -31.02 -1.28
C PHE A 48 -9.03 -31.54 -2.67
N PRO A 49 -7.74 -31.75 -3.01
CA PRO A 49 -7.39 -32.45 -4.23
C PRO A 49 -7.86 -33.90 -4.18
N LYS A 50 -8.14 -34.48 -5.34
CA LYS A 50 -8.75 -35.81 -5.48
C LYS A 50 -8.00 -36.91 -4.74
N ASP A 51 -6.67 -36.80 -4.62
CA ASP A 51 -5.82 -37.77 -3.96
C ASP A 51 -5.60 -37.54 -2.46
N TYR A 52 -6.20 -36.46 -1.89
CA TYR A 52 -5.92 -36.07 -0.51
C TYR A 52 -6.13 -37.18 0.50
N ALA A 53 -7.23 -37.94 0.41
CA ALA A 53 -7.54 -39.02 1.35
C ALA A 53 -6.57 -40.20 1.24
N ALA A 54 -6.04 -40.47 0.05
CA ALA A 54 -5.15 -41.60 -0.22
C ALA A 54 -3.65 -41.24 -0.08
N SER A 55 -3.32 -39.98 -0.03
CA SER A 55 -1.95 -39.45 0.00
C SER A 55 -1.54 -39.06 1.42
N GLN A 56 -0.23 -39.05 1.69
CA GLN A 56 0.39 -38.40 2.84
C GLN A 56 1.14 -37.14 2.46
N GLU A 57 1.01 -36.68 1.22
CA GLU A 57 1.66 -35.47 0.74
C GLU A 57 1.10 -34.23 1.44
N ARG A 58 1.90 -33.17 1.49
CA ARG A 58 1.49 -31.82 1.89
C ARG A 58 1.24 -30.98 0.65
N TYR A 59 0.28 -30.08 0.73
CA TYR A 59 -0.24 -29.34 -0.42
C TYR A 59 -0.09 -27.83 -0.23
N PRO A 60 0.16 -27.06 -1.30
CA PRO A 60 0.00 -25.62 -1.29
C PRO A 60 -1.45 -25.24 -0.97
N VAL A 61 -1.64 -24.02 -0.42
CA VAL A 61 -2.96 -23.52 -0.01
C VAL A 61 -3.31 -22.23 -0.74
N ILE A 62 -4.50 -22.18 -1.31
CA ILE A 62 -5.11 -21.00 -1.91
C ILE A 62 -6.26 -20.53 -1.02
N TYR A 63 -6.20 -19.29 -0.52
CA TYR A 63 -7.30 -18.67 0.22
C TYR A 63 -8.14 -17.82 -0.73
N TYR A 64 -9.46 -18.03 -0.72
CA TYR A 64 -10.41 -17.27 -1.52
C TYR A 64 -11.18 -16.28 -0.66
N PHE A 65 -11.22 -15.02 -1.09
CA PHE A 65 -11.93 -13.92 -0.43
C PHE A 65 -13.14 -13.49 -1.26
N HIS A 66 -14.31 -13.62 -0.69
CA HIS A 66 -15.57 -13.30 -1.35
C HIS A 66 -15.81 -11.79 -1.46
N GLY A 67 -16.70 -11.38 -2.36
CA GLY A 67 -17.16 -10.00 -2.52
C GLY A 67 -18.24 -9.58 -1.51
N ASN A 68 -18.83 -8.39 -1.76
CA ASN A 68 -19.95 -7.88 -0.96
C ASN A 68 -21.10 -8.90 -0.92
N LYS A 69 -21.75 -9.03 0.24
CA LYS A 69 -22.84 -10.00 0.52
C LYS A 69 -22.46 -11.48 0.38
N GLY A 70 -21.24 -11.80 -0.04
CA GLY A 70 -20.76 -13.18 -0.13
C GLY A 70 -20.44 -13.82 1.23
N SER A 71 -20.02 -15.07 1.19
CA SER A 71 -19.57 -15.85 2.34
C SER A 71 -18.57 -16.92 1.90
N HIS A 72 -18.18 -17.80 2.83
CA HIS A 72 -17.39 -18.99 2.53
C HIS A 72 -18.08 -19.97 1.57
N GLU A 73 -19.40 -19.89 1.41
CA GLU A 73 -20.16 -20.78 0.51
C GLU A 73 -19.85 -20.56 -0.98
N MET A 74 -19.29 -19.45 -1.35
CA MET A 74 -18.87 -18.94 -2.66
C MET A 74 -19.75 -19.33 -3.86
N GLU A 75 -19.96 -18.37 -4.76
CA GLU A 75 -20.85 -18.54 -5.92
C GLU A 75 -20.35 -19.58 -6.95
N LEU A 76 -19.03 -19.77 -7.05
CA LEU A 76 -18.38 -20.66 -8.02
C LEU A 76 -17.90 -21.98 -7.41
N THR A 77 -18.68 -22.55 -6.46
CA THR A 77 -18.30 -23.77 -5.74
C THR A 77 -17.98 -24.94 -6.67
N GLU A 78 -18.81 -25.21 -7.68
CA GLU A 78 -18.59 -26.31 -8.63
C GLU A 78 -17.32 -26.12 -9.48
N THR A 79 -17.06 -24.87 -9.90
CA THR A 79 -15.84 -24.54 -10.64
C THR A 79 -14.61 -24.73 -9.75
N ALA A 80 -14.67 -24.23 -8.51
CA ALA A 80 -13.58 -24.37 -7.53
C ALA A 80 -13.28 -25.85 -7.24
N LEU A 81 -14.32 -26.64 -7.04
CA LEU A 81 -14.20 -28.09 -6.80
C LEU A 81 -13.47 -28.78 -7.96
N SER A 82 -13.96 -28.56 -9.19
CA SER A 82 -13.35 -29.14 -10.39
C SER A 82 -11.87 -28.75 -10.55
N LEU A 83 -11.54 -27.49 -10.26
CA LEU A 83 -10.16 -26.99 -10.37
C LEU A 83 -9.26 -27.60 -9.30
N VAL A 84 -9.71 -27.69 -8.07
CA VAL A 84 -8.94 -28.27 -6.95
C VAL A 84 -8.75 -29.77 -7.14
N GLU A 85 -9.80 -30.51 -7.57
CA GLU A 85 -9.69 -31.93 -7.88
C GLU A 85 -8.66 -32.25 -8.97
N GLY A 86 -8.55 -31.36 -9.96
CA GLY A 86 -7.59 -31.48 -11.06
C GLY A 86 -6.17 -31.03 -10.76
N ASN A 87 -5.93 -30.44 -9.59
CA ASN A 87 -4.64 -29.87 -9.19
C ASN A 87 -4.24 -30.36 -7.79
N LYS A 88 -2.94 -30.34 -7.52
CA LYS A 88 -2.40 -30.70 -6.20
C LYS A 88 -2.34 -29.50 -5.26
N VAL A 89 -3.49 -28.95 -4.90
CA VAL A 89 -3.62 -27.80 -3.99
C VAL A 89 -4.83 -27.98 -3.06
N ILE A 90 -4.81 -27.35 -1.91
CA ILE A 90 -5.97 -27.15 -1.04
C ILE A 90 -6.49 -25.74 -1.29
N MET A 91 -7.80 -25.55 -1.33
CA MET A 91 -8.40 -24.22 -1.35
C MET A 91 -9.29 -24.02 -0.14
N VAL A 92 -9.20 -22.85 0.47
CA VAL A 92 -9.99 -22.43 1.63
C VAL A 92 -10.78 -21.18 1.28
N ALA A 93 -12.10 -21.29 1.23
CA ALA A 93 -12.99 -20.15 1.10
C ALA A 93 -13.26 -19.57 2.49
N TRP A 94 -12.81 -18.38 2.72
CA TRP A 94 -12.90 -17.70 3.99
C TRP A 94 -14.23 -16.95 4.15
N ASN A 95 -14.81 -16.97 5.35
CA ASN A 95 -15.91 -16.07 5.71
C ASN A 95 -15.36 -14.75 6.29
N GLY A 96 -15.28 -13.73 5.46
CA GLY A 96 -14.80 -12.39 5.84
C GLY A 96 -15.83 -11.52 6.58
N ARG A 97 -17.04 -12.03 6.86
CA ARG A 97 -18.08 -11.27 7.57
C ARG A 97 -17.63 -10.96 9.00
N SER A 98 -17.69 -9.69 9.35
CA SER A 98 -17.34 -9.21 10.68
C SER A 98 -18.50 -9.36 11.67
N ALA A 99 -18.19 -9.30 12.97
CA ALA A 99 -19.21 -9.24 14.01
C ALA A 99 -20.08 -7.99 13.81
N GLY A 100 -21.40 -8.16 13.84
CA GLY A 100 -22.36 -7.07 13.74
C GLY A 100 -22.66 -6.57 12.32
N SER A 101 -22.10 -7.16 11.28
CA SER A 101 -22.43 -6.83 9.89
C SER A 101 -22.67 -8.08 9.07
N ASP A 102 -23.92 -8.33 8.72
CA ASP A 102 -24.29 -9.40 7.78
C ASP A 102 -24.16 -8.98 6.31
N VAL A 103 -23.99 -7.68 6.06
CA VAL A 103 -24.06 -7.09 4.72
C VAL A 103 -22.69 -6.76 4.17
N ARG A 104 -21.74 -6.33 5.01
CA ARG A 104 -20.42 -5.89 4.56
C ARG A 104 -19.32 -6.76 5.16
N PRO A 105 -18.68 -7.60 4.32
CA PRO A 105 -17.50 -8.33 4.75
C PRO A 105 -16.35 -7.37 5.00
N TYR A 106 -15.42 -7.79 5.87
CA TYR A 106 -14.15 -7.12 6.12
C TYR A 106 -14.24 -5.74 6.80
N ASN A 107 -15.42 -5.31 7.28
CA ASN A 107 -15.66 -3.95 7.77
C ASN A 107 -15.21 -2.83 6.80
N ILE A 108 -15.27 -3.10 5.51
CA ILE A 108 -14.97 -2.11 4.49
C ILE A 108 -16.21 -1.30 4.20
N GLY A 109 -16.11 0.01 4.33
CA GLY A 109 -17.13 0.95 3.88
C GLY A 109 -17.76 1.79 4.98
N PHE A 110 -18.45 2.79 4.54
CA PHE A 110 -18.82 4.05 5.16
C PHE A 110 -19.62 3.99 6.47
N HIS A 111 -20.10 2.87 6.93
CA HIS A 111 -21.04 2.80 8.07
C HIS A 111 -20.76 1.67 9.03
N SER A 112 -19.69 0.94 8.87
CA SER A 112 -19.37 -0.10 9.83
C SER A 112 -18.44 0.48 10.89
N ASN A 113 -18.72 0.19 12.15
CA ASN A 113 -17.71 0.29 13.20
C ASN A 113 -16.53 -0.57 12.79
N VAL A 114 -15.55 0.03 12.13
CA VAL A 114 -14.32 -0.65 11.75
C VAL A 114 -13.60 -0.94 13.05
N ASN A 115 -13.54 -2.19 13.44
CA ASN A 115 -12.67 -2.56 14.51
C ASN A 115 -11.25 -2.68 13.95
N TYR A 116 -10.59 -1.55 13.94
CA TYR A 116 -9.23 -1.34 13.51
C TYR A 116 -8.23 -2.33 14.11
N GLU A 117 -8.42 -2.71 15.36
CA GLU A 117 -7.44 -3.53 16.09
C GLU A 117 -7.55 -5.02 15.81
N THR A 118 -8.71 -5.51 15.38
CA THR A 118 -8.97 -6.94 15.48
C THR A 118 -9.16 -7.68 14.16
N GLN A 119 -9.58 -7.03 13.08
CA GLN A 119 -10.05 -7.80 11.93
C GLN A 119 -8.97 -8.22 10.94
N PHE A 120 -8.10 -7.30 10.56
CA PHE A 120 -7.15 -7.57 9.50
C PHE A 120 -5.79 -7.98 10.04
N LYS A 121 -5.45 -7.47 11.22
CA LYS A 121 -4.15 -7.72 11.86
C LYS A 121 -4.01 -9.17 12.30
N ASP A 122 -5.05 -9.75 12.91
CA ASP A 122 -4.89 -11.00 13.65
C ASP A 122 -5.63 -12.17 13.01
N TYR A 123 -6.75 -11.92 12.32
CA TYR A 123 -7.59 -13.01 11.83
C TYR A 123 -6.97 -13.82 10.68
N PHE A 124 -6.31 -13.21 9.72
CA PHE A 124 -5.70 -13.98 8.64
C PHE A 124 -4.55 -14.88 9.13
N PRO A 125 -3.60 -14.41 9.95
CA PRO A 125 -2.62 -15.27 10.59
C PRO A 125 -3.25 -16.37 11.46
N GLU A 126 -4.31 -16.03 12.22
CA GLU A 126 -5.06 -17.01 13.02
C GLU A 126 -5.67 -18.12 12.16
N LEU A 127 -6.35 -17.76 11.07
CA LEU A 127 -6.93 -18.71 10.13
C LEU A 127 -5.85 -19.59 9.47
N THR A 128 -4.76 -19.00 9.01
CA THR A 128 -3.67 -19.77 8.38
C THR A 128 -3.03 -20.74 9.37
N ALA A 129 -2.80 -20.32 10.61
CA ALA A 129 -2.28 -21.21 11.66
C ALA A 129 -3.23 -22.36 11.98
N HIS A 130 -4.55 -22.09 12.03
CA HIS A 130 -5.55 -23.13 12.19
C HIS A 130 -5.51 -24.15 11.03
N ILE A 131 -5.54 -23.69 9.80
CA ILE A 131 -5.52 -24.55 8.60
C ILE A 131 -4.23 -25.37 8.54
N ASP A 132 -3.09 -24.77 8.83
CA ASP A 132 -1.79 -25.46 8.83
C ASP A 132 -1.69 -26.53 9.93
N SER A 133 -2.38 -26.35 11.06
CA SER A 133 -2.44 -27.32 12.15
C SER A 133 -3.42 -28.46 11.89
N ALA A 134 -4.52 -28.19 11.19
CA ALA A 134 -5.60 -29.13 10.97
C ALA A 134 -5.40 -30.01 9.71
N TYR A 135 -4.67 -29.52 8.72
CA TYR A 135 -4.56 -30.15 7.41
C TYR A 135 -3.10 -30.31 6.96
N ARG A 136 -2.87 -31.17 5.98
CA ARG A 136 -1.54 -31.39 5.41
C ARG A 136 -1.18 -30.29 4.41
N THR A 137 -0.74 -29.16 4.90
CA THR A 137 -0.35 -27.98 4.14
C THR A 137 1.17 -27.79 4.06
N LEU A 138 1.65 -27.15 3.02
CA LEU A 138 2.96 -26.56 2.94
C LEU A 138 2.85 -25.13 3.51
N THR A 139 3.57 -24.84 4.60
CA THR A 139 3.29 -23.69 5.46
C THR A 139 4.06 -22.42 5.10
N ASP A 140 5.02 -22.51 4.19
CA ASP A 140 5.82 -21.36 3.76
C ASP A 140 5.12 -20.49 2.72
N ARG A 141 5.64 -19.27 2.52
CA ARG A 141 5.05 -18.29 1.60
C ARG A 141 5.01 -18.73 0.14
N GLN A 142 5.98 -19.55 -0.30
CA GLN A 142 6.02 -20.06 -1.67
C GLN A 142 4.81 -20.92 -2.02
N HIS A 143 4.21 -21.53 -1.00
CA HIS A 143 3.10 -22.46 -1.15
C HIS A 143 1.76 -21.88 -0.65
N ARG A 144 1.70 -20.55 -0.44
CA ARG A 144 0.48 -19.87 0.00
C ARG A 144 0.12 -18.72 -0.91
N ALA A 145 -1.12 -18.70 -1.37
CA ALA A 145 -1.63 -17.67 -2.25
C ALA A 145 -3.05 -17.22 -1.86
N VAL A 146 -3.44 -16.07 -2.36
CA VAL A 146 -4.76 -15.47 -2.15
C VAL A 146 -5.40 -15.09 -3.48
N ILE A 147 -6.72 -15.31 -3.60
CA ILE A 147 -7.55 -14.85 -4.71
C ILE A 147 -8.76 -14.15 -4.11
N GLY A 148 -9.14 -12.99 -4.61
CA GLY A 148 -10.34 -12.32 -4.14
C GLY A 148 -11.08 -11.58 -5.23
N HIS A 149 -12.41 -11.51 -5.10
CA HIS A 149 -13.29 -10.81 -6.01
C HIS A 149 -13.92 -9.60 -5.35
N SER A 150 -13.98 -8.46 -6.05
CA SER A 150 -14.62 -7.23 -5.55
C SER A 150 -13.98 -6.76 -4.23
N MET A 151 -14.74 -6.69 -3.12
CA MET A 151 -14.18 -6.41 -1.80
C MET A 151 -13.11 -7.42 -1.39
N GLY A 152 -13.27 -8.70 -1.77
CA GLY A 152 -12.22 -9.71 -1.60
C GLY A 152 -10.97 -9.44 -2.44
N GLY A 153 -11.14 -8.80 -3.60
CA GLY A 153 -10.02 -8.36 -4.44
C GLY A 153 -9.14 -7.32 -3.73
N ILE A 154 -9.76 -6.33 -3.08
CA ILE A 154 -9.03 -5.39 -2.22
C ILE A 154 -8.27 -6.15 -1.13
N MET A 155 -8.99 -7.06 -0.43
CA MET A 155 -8.40 -7.83 0.68
C MET A 155 -7.23 -8.70 0.23
N SER A 156 -7.27 -9.26 -0.97
CA SER A 156 -6.16 -10.07 -1.48
C SER A 156 -4.87 -9.26 -1.58
N PHE A 157 -4.93 -8.03 -2.07
CA PHE A 157 -3.76 -7.15 -2.16
C PHE A 157 -3.38 -6.53 -0.81
N PHE A 158 -4.37 -6.13 -0.01
CA PHE A 158 -4.11 -5.62 1.33
C PHE A 158 -3.36 -6.66 2.19
N LEU A 159 -3.88 -7.88 2.26
CA LEU A 159 -3.26 -8.94 3.08
C LEU A 159 -1.92 -9.42 2.51
N ALA A 160 -1.79 -9.49 1.18
CA ALA A 160 -0.50 -9.82 0.58
C ALA A 160 0.55 -8.74 0.83
N GLY A 161 0.16 -7.46 0.82
CA GLY A 161 1.05 -6.34 1.18
C GLY A 161 1.37 -6.29 2.68
N LYS A 162 0.40 -6.63 3.53
CA LYS A 162 0.61 -6.69 4.98
C LYS A 162 1.47 -7.88 5.40
N TYR A 163 1.29 -9.03 4.77
CA TYR A 163 1.99 -10.28 5.08
C TYR A 163 2.78 -10.84 3.87
N PRO A 164 3.68 -10.06 3.24
CA PRO A 164 4.41 -10.53 2.07
C PRO A 164 5.34 -11.71 2.40
N HIS A 165 5.64 -11.91 3.69
CA HIS A 165 6.41 -13.05 4.20
C HIS A 165 5.56 -14.32 4.38
N LEU A 166 4.22 -14.22 4.34
CA LEU A 166 3.29 -15.35 4.42
C LEU A 166 2.66 -15.69 3.07
N ILE A 167 2.55 -14.74 2.14
CA ILE A 167 1.82 -14.87 0.89
C ILE A 167 2.79 -14.68 -0.29
N GLY A 168 2.87 -15.67 -1.18
CA GLY A 168 3.74 -15.64 -2.34
C GLY A 168 3.07 -15.12 -3.61
N ALA A 169 1.75 -15.32 -3.74
CA ALA A 169 0.99 -14.86 -4.91
C ALA A 169 -0.37 -14.29 -4.51
N ALA A 170 -0.83 -13.25 -5.21
CA ALA A 170 -2.12 -12.63 -4.96
C ALA A 170 -2.81 -12.25 -6.28
N VAL A 171 -4.12 -12.53 -6.35
CA VAL A 171 -4.97 -12.13 -7.47
C VAL A 171 -6.08 -11.21 -6.97
N ASN A 172 -6.13 -10.02 -7.52
CA ASN A 172 -7.18 -9.04 -7.30
C ASN A 172 -8.13 -9.07 -8.51
N VAL A 173 -9.32 -9.64 -8.32
CA VAL A 173 -10.35 -9.69 -9.36
C VAL A 173 -11.32 -8.55 -9.15
N LYS A 174 -11.19 -7.50 -9.95
CA LYS A 174 -12.10 -6.34 -9.98
C LYS A 174 -12.30 -5.67 -8.62
N GLY A 175 -11.23 -5.65 -7.78
CA GLY A 175 -11.25 -5.01 -6.48
C GLY A 175 -11.08 -3.50 -6.60
N SER A 176 -11.76 -2.75 -5.75
CA SER A 176 -11.60 -1.29 -5.65
C SER A 176 -10.16 -0.90 -5.27
N PRO A 177 -9.68 0.28 -5.66
CA PRO A 177 -8.35 0.73 -5.29
C PRO A 177 -8.22 1.13 -3.83
N GLU A 178 -9.32 1.40 -3.14
CA GLU A 178 -9.29 2.04 -1.83
C GLU A 178 -10.43 1.60 -0.91
N PHE A 179 -10.19 1.71 0.38
CA PHE A 179 -11.18 1.57 1.43
C PHE A 179 -10.78 2.41 2.65
N PHE A 180 -11.74 2.67 3.53
CA PHE A 180 -11.50 3.39 4.77
C PHE A 180 -11.32 2.42 5.92
N ILE A 181 -10.32 2.69 6.76
CA ILE A 181 -10.01 1.88 7.92
C ILE A 181 -9.52 2.78 9.06
N GLY A 182 -9.73 2.38 10.30
CA GLY A 182 -9.27 3.12 11.47
C GLY A 182 -10.27 3.10 12.60
N TYR A 183 -10.13 4.06 13.50
CA TYR A 183 -11.03 4.22 14.64
C TYR A 183 -12.42 4.69 14.18
N PRO A 184 -13.50 4.38 14.92
CA PRO A 184 -14.87 4.66 14.50
C PRO A 184 -15.13 6.13 14.10
N ASP A 185 -14.52 7.05 14.81
CA ASP A 185 -14.70 8.50 14.60
C ASP A 185 -13.52 9.16 13.87
N ASN A 186 -12.53 8.37 13.43
CA ASN A 186 -11.32 8.90 12.80
C ASN A 186 -10.70 7.86 11.86
N HIS A 187 -11.20 7.81 10.63
CA HIS A 187 -10.75 6.88 9.62
C HIS A 187 -9.53 7.41 8.86
N THR A 188 -8.75 6.50 8.31
CA THR A 188 -7.73 6.80 7.31
C THR A 188 -8.04 6.08 6.00
N LEU A 189 -7.64 6.70 4.90
CA LEU A 189 -7.79 6.12 3.57
C LEU A 189 -6.62 5.17 3.30
N TYR A 190 -6.92 3.89 3.09
CA TYR A 190 -5.98 2.93 2.53
C TYR A 190 -6.23 2.83 1.02
N SER A 191 -5.31 3.37 0.22
CA SER A 191 -5.37 3.26 -1.23
C SER A 191 -4.24 2.35 -1.72
N VAL A 192 -4.59 1.19 -2.25
CA VAL A 192 -3.66 0.15 -2.74
C VAL A 192 -2.57 0.75 -3.64
N ARG A 193 -2.89 1.74 -4.45
CA ARG A 193 -1.95 2.41 -5.38
C ARG A 193 -0.72 3.01 -4.71
N TYR A 194 -0.78 3.31 -3.41
CA TYR A 194 0.36 3.84 -2.65
C TYR A 194 1.13 2.77 -1.87
N PHE A 195 0.63 1.52 -1.88
CA PHE A 195 1.19 0.41 -1.11
C PHE A 195 1.76 -0.72 -1.97
N PHE A 196 1.92 -0.50 -3.28
CA PHE A 196 2.51 -1.54 -4.13
C PHE A 196 3.93 -1.94 -3.72
N LYS A 197 4.69 -1.05 -3.08
CA LYS A 197 6.00 -1.38 -2.50
C LYS A 197 5.93 -2.45 -1.41
N ASN A 198 4.83 -2.53 -0.67
CA ASN A 198 4.58 -3.59 0.31
C ASN A 198 4.49 -4.98 -0.35
N LEU A 199 4.10 -5.00 -1.62
CA LEU A 199 3.92 -6.21 -2.42
C LEU A 199 5.20 -6.70 -3.11
N SER A 200 6.34 -6.07 -2.81
CA SER A 200 7.64 -6.49 -3.35
C SER A 200 7.91 -7.96 -3.03
N GLY A 201 8.26 -8.72 -4.05
CA GLY A 201 8.47 -10.16 -3.97
C GLY A 201 7.18 -11.02 -3.96
N VAL A 202 6.00 -10.43 -4.02
CA VAL A 202 4.73 -11.14 -4.24
C VAL A 202 4.42 -11.14 -5.74
N LYS A 203 4.04 -12.28 -6.29
CA LYS A 203 3.59 -12.40 -7.69
C LYS A 203 2.14 -11.96 -7.78
N LEU A 204 1.87 -10.99 -8.62
CA LEU A 204 0.57 -10.33 -8.67
C LEU A 204 -0.14 -10.55 -10.00
N ARG A 205 -1.46 -10.64 -9.92
CA ARG A 205 -2.33 -10.53 -11.08
C ARG A 205 -3.56 -9.73 -10.70
N PHE A 206 -3.99 -8.85 -11.59
CA PHE A 206 -5.27 -8.17 -11.44
C PHE A 206 -6.10 -8.26 -12.70
N HIS A 207 -7.38 -8.42 -12.48
CA HIS A 207 -8.40 -8.50 -13.49
C HIS A 207 -9.27 -7.26 -13.48
N ASN A 208 -9.61 -6.79 -14.65
CA ASN A 208 -10.59 -5.75 -14.86
C ASN A 208 -11.65 -6.21 -15.87
N SER A 209 -12.66 -5.40 -16.08
CA SER A 209 -13.73 -5.64 -17.05
C SER A 209 -13.76 -4.53 -18.10
N THR A 210 -14.45 -4.81 -19.24
CA THR A 210 -14.65 -3.84 -20.33
C THR A 210 -15.86 -2.95 -20.12
N ALA A 211 -16.77 -3.31 -19.21
CA ALA A 211 -18.03 -2.60 -18.99
C ALA A 211 -18.40 -2.59 -17.50
N GLY A 212 -19.27 -1.67 -17.14
CA GLY A 212 -19.80 -1.52 -15.80
C GLY A 212 -19.26 -0.28 -15.07
N GLU A 213 -19.96 0.10 -14.03
CA GLU A 213 -19.73 1.34 -13.29
C GLU A 213 -18.42 1.37 -12.47
N LEU A 214 -17.82 0.20 -12.19
CA LEU A 214 -16.61 0.08 -11.39
C LEU A 214 -15.31 -0.05 -12.20
N VAL A 215 -15.39 -0.06 -13.54
CA VAL A 215 -14.21 -0.24 -14.41
C VAL A 215 -13.14 0.82 -14.16
N TYR A 216 -13.53 2.06 -13.94
CA TYR A 216 -12.58 3.15 -13.66
C TYR A 216 -11.82 2.93 -12.35
N LEU A 217 -12.47 2.43 -11.30
CA LEU A 217 -11.83 2.12 -10.01
C LEU A 217 -10.76 1.02 -10.17
N ASN A 218 -11.08 0.00 -10.95
CA ASN A 218 -10.15 -1.10 -11.20
C ASN A 218 -8.96 -0.65 -12.06
N ASN A 219 -9.17 0.30 -12.96
CA ASN A 219 -8.07 0.92 -13.71
C ASN A 219 -7.08 1.66 -12.82
N GLU A 220 -7.52 2.28 -11.73
CA GLU A 220 -6.62 2.95 -10.78
C GLU A 220 -5.66 2.01 -10.09
N VAL A 221 -6.09 0.80 -9.79
CA VAL A 221 -5.21 -0.24 -9.25
C VAL A 221 -4.07 -0.51 -10.23
N HIS A 222 -4.39 -0.66 -11.52
CA HIS A 222 -3.39 -0.86 -12.56
C HIS A 222 -2.46 0.36 -12.72
N GLN A 223 -3.00 1.57 -12.73
CA GLN A 223 -2.20 2.79 -12.80
C GLN A 223 -1.22 2.92 -11.62
N GLY A 224 -1.64 2.53 -10.42
CA GLY A 224 -0.75 2.45 -9.27
C GLY A 224 0.40 1.46 -9.47
N ALA A 225 0.12 0.28 -10.03
CA ALA A 225 1.13 -0.74 -10.28
C ALA A 225 2.16 -0.32 -11.35
N LEU A 226 1.74 0.45 -12.36
CA LEU A 226 2.65 0.96 -13.40
C LEU A 226 3.78 1.84 -12.87
N ARG A 227 3.62 2.42 -11.67
CA ARG A 227 4.68 3.20 -11.01
C ARG A 227 5.84 2.34 -10.55
N GLU A 228 5.56 1.10 -10.16
CA GLU A 228 6.53 0.23 -9.48
C GLU A 228 7.16 -0.72 -10.49
N LYS A 229 8.30 -0.31 -11.05
CA LYS A 229 8.98 -1.05 -12.12
C LYS A 229 9.52 -2.41 -11.72
N GLU A 230 9.83 -2.59 -10.44
CA GLU A 230 10.32 -3.85 -9.89
C GLU A 230 9.19 -4.81 -9.52
N LEU A 231 7.93 -4.36 -9.65
CA LEU A 231 6.77 -5.15 -9.35
C LEU A 231 6.48 -6.14 -10.48
N GLU A 232 6.50 -7.41 -10.14
CA GLU A 232 6.13 -8.47 -11.09
C GLU A 232 4.62 -8.70 -11.06
N TYR A 233 3.92 -8.31 -12.13
CA TYR A 233 2.48 -8.48 -12.22
C TYR A 233 2.00 -8.82 -13.62
N GLU A 234 0.79 -9.39 -13.69
CA GLU A 234 -0.01 -9.54 -14.90
C GLU A 234 -1.31 -8.74 -14.79
N TYR A 235 -1.68 -8.07 -15.86
CA TYR A 235 -2.96 -7.38 -15.98
C TYR A 235 -3.82 -8.01 -17.07
N ARG A 236 -5.07 -8.33 -16.74
CA ARG A 236 -6.02 -8.94 -17.66
C ARG A 236 -7.31 -8.15 -17.69
N VAL A 237 -7.91 -8.04 -18.86
CA VAL A 237 -9.21 -7.40 -19.06
C VAL A 237 -10.16 -8.43 -19.67
N TYR A 238 -11.29 -8.63 -19.03
CA TYR A 238 -12.32 -9.57 -19.45
C TYR A 238 -13.53 -8.82 -19.98
N GLU A 239 -14.19 -9.39 -20.99
CA GLU A 239 -15.40 -8.83 -21.51
C GLU A 239 -16.55 -8.98 -20.50
N GLY A 240 -17.34 -7.91 -20.33
CA GLY A 240 -18.49 -7.90 -19.44
C GLY A 240 -18.33 -6.95 -18.26
N GLY A 241 -19.16 -7.14 -17.24
CA GLY A 241 -19.27 -6.27 -16.07
C GLY A 241 -18.50 -6.76 -14.83
N HIS A 242 -18.95 -6.32 -13.66
CA HIS A 242 -18.26 -6.54 -12.37
C HIS A 242 -18.34 -7.98 -11.85
N GLY A 243 -19.28 -8.81 -12.31
CA GLY A 243 -19.42 -10.20 -11.84
C GLY A 243 -18.18 -11.06 -12.13
N LEU A 244 -17.98 -12.09 -11.32
CA LEU A 244 -16.92 -13.08 -11.51
C LEU A 244 -17.43 -14.24 -12.37
N SER A 245 -16.88 -14.44 -13.57
CA SER A 245 -17.21 -15.58 -14.40
C SER A 245 -16.41 -16.84 -14.05
N PRO A 246 -16.92 -18.05 -14.37
CA PRO A 246 -16.15 -19.29 -14.22
C PRO A 246 -14.82 -19.30 -15.00
N GLU A 247 -14.80 -18.70 -16.18
CA GLU A 247 -13.59 -18.58 -17.02
C GLU A 247 -12.54 -17.70 -16.33
N GLU A 248 -12.94 -16.54 -15.85
CA GLU A 248 -12.08 -15.58 -15.17
C GLU A 248 -11.51 -16.16 -13.86
N PHE A 249 -12.35 -16.86 -13.09
CA PHE A 249 -11.90 -17.56 -11.89
C PHE A 249 -10.92 -18.69 -12.22
N THR A 250 -11.18 -19.45 -13.28
CA THR A 250 -10.30 -20.52 -13.75
C THR A 250 -8.92 -19.98 -14.13
N ASP A 251 -8.88 -18.86 -14.84
CA ASP A 251 -7.61 -18.22 -15.24
C ASP A 251 -6.85 -17.67 -14.01
N ALA A 252 -7.54 -17.04 -13.06
CA ALA A 252 -6.94 -16.62 -11.78
C ALA A 252 -6.35 -17.80 -10.99
N PHE A 253 -7.09 -18.90 -10.91
CA PHE A 253 -6.67 -20.11 -10.23
C PHE A 253 -5.42 -20.73 -10.89
N HIS A 254 -5.40 -20.86 -12.21
CA HIS A 254 -4.25 -21.41 -12.94
C HIS A 254 -3.01 -20.51 -12.82
N PHE A 255 -3.16 -19.19 -12.82
CA PHE A 255 -2.06 -18.28 -12.54
C PHE A 255 -1.43 -18.61 -11.19
N VAL A 256 -2.23 -18.71 -10.14
CA VAL A 256 -1.74 -19.03 -8.79
C VAL A 256 -1.07 -20.40 -8.76
N VAL A 257 -1.72 -21.44 -9.24
CA VAL A 257 -1.16 -22.81 -9.24
C VAL A 257 0.19 -22.88 -9.98
N ASN A 258 0.32 -22.17 -11.09
CA ASN A 258 1.58 -22.14 -11.85
C ASN A 258 2.64 -21.33 -11.13
N THR A 259 2.25 -20.23 -10.48
CA THR A 259 3.14 -19.36 -9.72
C THR A 259 3.71 -20.07 -8.49
N LEU A 260 2.89 -20.84 -7.76
CA LEU A 260 3.34 -21.60 -6.58
C LEU A 260 4.36 -22.69 -6.88
N LYS A 261 4.56 -23.05 -8.15
CA LYS A 261 5.61 -23.98 -8.61
C LYS A 261 6.95 -23.29 -8.84
N GLN A 262 7.00 -21.96 -8.83
CA GLN A 262 8.19 -21.18 -9.10
C GLN A 262 8.89 -20.77 -7.79
N PRO A 263 10.21 -20.71 -7.74
CA PRO A 263 10.92 -20.24 -6.56
C PRO A 263 10.61 -18.76 -6.29
N MET A 264 10.43 -18.40 -5.03
CA MET A 264 10.11 -17.04 -4.59
C MET A 264 11.07 -16.61 -3.47
N ALA A 265 12.08 -15.82 -3.83
CA ALA A 265 13.02 -15.29 -2.85
C ALA A 265 12.42 -14.11 -2.05
N LYS A 266 12.90 -13.93 -0.81
CA LYS A 266 12.74 -12.66 -0.08
C LYS A 266 13.48 -11.57 -0.86
N PRO A 267 12.90 -10.38 -1.07
CA PRO A 267 13.62 -9.26 -1.66
C PRO A 267 14.86 -8.89 -0.83
N GLY A 268 15.98 -8.61 -1.49
CA GLY A 268 17.21 -8.16 -0.81
C GLY A 268 17.08 -6.75 -0.22
N ARG A 269 16.20 -5.94 -0.79
CA ARG A 269 15.76 -4.62 -0.32
C ARG A 269 14.24 -4.55 -0.41
N TRP A 270 13.60 -4.07 0.64
CA TRP A 270 12.15 -4.01 0.69
C TRP A 270 11.64 -2.75 1.41
N HIS A 271 10.36 -2.47 1.24
CA HIS A 271 9.61 -1.38 1.85
C HIS A 271 8.35 -1.94 2.49
N HIS A 272 7.87 -1.29 3.53
CA HIS A 272 6.60 -1.65 4.16
C HIS A 272 6.01 -0.45 4.87
N ALA A 273 4.74 -0.19 4.62
CA ALA A 273 3.96 0.76 5.39
C ALA A 273 2.77 0.02 6.02
N ASP A 274 2.63 0.12 7.32
CA ASP A 274 1.54 -0.50 8.06
C ASP A 274 0.73 0.54 8.81
N LEU A 275 -0.57 0.34 8.86
CA LEU A 275 -1.50 1.22 9.56
C LEU A 275 -1.74 0.81 11.02
N TYR A 276 -1.21 -0.32 11.43
CA TYR A 276 -1.35 -0.82 12.81
C TYR A 276 -0.15 -0.45 13.67
N PRO A 277 -0.37 -0.19 14.97
CA PRO A 277 0.72 0.14 15.89
C PRO A 277 1.73 -0.99 16.07
N ASP A 278 1.27 -2.24 15.89
CA ASP A 278 2.09 -3.43 16.02
C ASP A 278 1.98 -4.28 14.77
N PHE A 279 3.10 -4.69 14.20
CA PHE A 279 3.13 -5.58 13.04
C PHE A 279 4.45 -6.34 12.91
N ASP A 280 4.38 -7.45 12.18
CA ASP A 280 5.53 -8.27 11.80
C ASP A 280 5.65 -8.31 10.29
N VAL A 281 6.86 -8.10 9.77
CA VAL A 281 7.14 -8.20 8.34
C VAL A 281 8.56 -8.70 8.10
N TRP A 282 8.72 -9.73 7.27
CA TRP A 282 10.02 -10.31 6.93
C TRP A 282 10.92 -10.68 8.13
N GLY A 283 10.30 -10.97 9.28
CA GLY A 283 10.99 -11.28 10.52
C GLY A 283 11.37 -10.06 11.37
N TYR A 284 11.06 -8.83 10.93
CA TYR A 284 11.11 -7.65 11.76
C TYR A 284 9.83 -7.56 12.60
N GLU A 285 9.98 -7.20 13.87
CA GLU A 285 8.89 -6.91 14.80
C GLU A 285 8.88 -5.41 15.07
N VAL A 286 7.73 -4.76 14.89
CA VAL A 286 7.55 -3.33 15.13
C VAL A 286 6.43 -3.12 16.11
N HIS A 287 6.69 -2.35 17.15
CA HIS A 287 5.72 -1.95 18.17
C HIS A 287 5.73 -0.44 18.33
N SER A 288 4.59 0.17 18.51
CA SER A 288 4.49 1.61 18.74
C SER A 288 3.34 1.97 19.67
N ASP A 289 3.37 3.21 20.14
CA ASP A 289 2.27 3.82 20.88
C ASP A 289 1.33 4.66 20.00
N LEU A 290 1.30 4.37 18.69
CA LEU A 290 0.40 5.00 17.73
C LEU A 290 -1.07 4.80 18.15
N LYS A 291 -1.79 5.89 18.39
CA LYS A 291 -3.19 5.90 18.87
C LYS A 291 -4.17 6.52 17.89
N GLU A 292 -3.67 7.19 16.89
CA GLU A 292 -4.50 7.81 15.85
C GLU A 292 -4.26 7.14 14.49
N PRO A 293 -5.23 7.21 13.56
CA PRO A 293 -5.06 6.69 12.23
C PRO A 293 -3.87 7.29 11.52
N GLY A 294 -3.11 6.43 10.89
CA GLY A 294 -1.91 6.79 10.15
C GLY A 294 -1.08 5.57 9.86
N PHE A 295 0.16 5.77 9.52
CA PHE A 295 1.06 4.71 9.06
C PHE A 295 2.42 4.82 9.72
N ILE A 296 3.01 3.66 10.01
CA ILE A 296 4.45 3.52 10.24
C ILE A 296 5.04 3.01 8.93
N GLU A 297 5.99 3.75 8.39
CA GLU A 297 6.64 3.41 7.13
C GLU A 297 8.09 3.02 7.35
N MET A 298 8.46 1.84 6.88
CA MET A 298 9.84 1.35 6.77
C MET A 298 10.26 1.37 5.30
N HIS A 299 11.39 1.94 4.97
CA HIS A 299 11.85 2.02 3.58
C HIS A 299 13.33 1.64 3.43
N GLY A 300 13.67 1.12 2.25
CA GLY A 300 15.04 0.72 1.94
C GLY A 300 15.63 -0.25 2.93
N VAL A 301 14.82 -1.19 3.46
CA VAL A 301 15.26 -2.15 4.48
C VAL A 301 16.17 -3.17 3.84
N THR A 302 17.36 -3.30 4.39
CA THR A 302 18.40 -4.28 4.05
C THR A 302 18.99 -4.81 5.35
N LYS A 303 19.90 -5.77 5.27
CA LYS A 303 20.67 -6.18 6.45
C LYS A 303 21.52 -5.03 7.03
N GLY A 304 21.98 -4.07 6.20
CA GLY A 304 22.82 -2.96 6.62
C GLY A 304 22.05 -1.79 7.25
N GLY A 305 20.69 -1.79 7.20
CA GLY A 305 19.90 -0.74 7.83
C GLY A 305 18.54 -0.52 7.19
N LEU A 306 17.87 0.55 7.62
CA LEU A 306 16.52 0.91 7.19
C LEU A 306 16.25 2.40 7.40
N GLY A 307 15.30 2.94 6.63
CA GLY A 307 14.64 4.18 6.96
C GLY A 307 13.32 3.90 7.67
N ILE A 308 12.89 4.78 8.58
CA ILE A 308 11.63 4.65 9.31
C ILE A 308 11.04 6.02 9.63
N THR A 309 9.73 6.14 9.54
CA THR A 309 8.98 7.36 9.88
C THR A 309 7.51 7.03 10.17
N THR A 310 6.76 8.00 10.65
CA THR A 310 5.30 7.95 10.67
C THR A 310 4.72 8.84 9.59
N LYS A 311 3.51 8.52 9.09
CA LYS A 311 2.77 9.37 8.14
C LYS A 311 1.28 9.35 8.44
N LYS A 312 0.61 10.49 8.40
CA LYS A 312 -0.84 10.56 8.56
C LYS A 312 -1.60 9.91 7.40
N TRP A 313 -1.06 10.03 6.19
CA TRP A 313 -1.57 9.39 4.96
C TRP A 313 -0.42 9.09 4.00
N GLN A 314 -0.66 8.26 3.03
CA GLN A 314 0.32 7.91 2.01
C GLN A 314 0.01 8.63 0.67
N PRO A 315 1.02 9.03 -0.10
CA PRO A 315 2.45 8.93 0.18
C PRO A 315 3.04 10.15 0.93
N GLU A 316 2.37 11.27 0.98
CA GLU A 316 2.95 12.60 1.28
C GLU A 316 2.53 13.15 2.65
N GLY A 317 1.78 12.37 3.44
CA GLY A 317 1.31 12.80 4.75
C GLY A 317 2.43 13.21 5.69
N ARG A 318 2.15 14.25 6.51
CA ARG A 318 3.06 14.67 7.57
C ARG A 318 3.30 13.55 8.59
N THR A 319 4.36 13.67 9.35
CA THR A 319 4.64 12.79 10.49
C THR A 319 3.57 12.93 11.57
N ILE A 320 3.36 11.89 12.36
CA ILE A 320 2.43 11.88 13.50
C ILE A 320 3.24 12.18 14.77
N PRO A 321 3.12 13.38 15.35
CA PRO A 321 3.97 13.77 16.46
C PRO A 321 3.74 12.94 17.73
N GLY A 322 4.77 12.79 18.52
CA GLY A 322 4.72 12.12 19.84
C GLY A 322 4.78 10.59 19.80
N VAL A 323 4.70 9.96 18.63
CA VAL A 323 4.76 8.49 18.50
C VAL A 323 6.17 7.98 18.77
N LYS A 324 6.25 6.92 19.57
CA LYS A 324 7.48 6.16 19.82
C LYS A 324 7.36 4.80 19.17
N ILE A 325 8.42 4.39 18.47
CA ILE A 325 8.47 3.15 17.72
C ILE A 325 9.61 2.29 18.29
N GLN A 326 9.35 1.02 18.51
CA GLN A 326 10.34 0.00 18.85
C GLN A 326 10.48 -0.94 17.66
N VAL A 327 11.71 -1.18 17.25
CA VAL A 327 12.04 -2.08 16.15
C VAL A 327 12.92 -3.19 16.70
N LYS A 328 12.56 -4.44 16.39
CA LYS A 328 13.42 -5.60 16.56
C LYS A 328 13.65 -6.24 15.19
N THR A 329 14.90 -6.31 14.77
CA THR A 329 15.26 -6.78 13.42
C THR A 329 15.00 -8.27 13.22
N ALA A 330 15.02 -8.73 11.98
CA ALA A 330 15.12 -10.15 11.68
C ALA A 330 16.41 -10.77 12.25
N PRO A 331 16.47 -12.11 12.46
CA PRO A 331 17.65 -12.81 13.00
C PRO A 331 18.76 -12.95 11.94
N GLU A 332 19.30 -11.82 11.47
CA GLU A 332 20.26 -11.73 10.36
C GLU A 332 21.69 -11.42 10.82
N TYR A 333 21.88 -11.13 12.11
CA TYR A 333 23.17 -10.76 12.69
C TYR A 333 23.81 -11.94 13.41
N ARG A 334 25.13 -11.85 13.63
CA ARG A 334 25.81 -12.88 14.44
C ARG A 334 25.31 -12.78 15.88
N PRO A 335 24.86 -13.88 16.50
CA PRO A 335 24.37 -13.87 17.87
C PRO A 335 25.40 -13.30 18.86
N ASN A 336 24.90 -12.59 19.87
CA ASN A 336 25.69 -12.04 20.97
C ASN A 336 26.87 -11.16 20.55
N SER A 337 26.81 -10.54 19.37
CA SER A 337 27.88 -9.73 18.78
C SER A 337 27.58 -8.23 18.87
N SER A 338 28.62 -7.41 18.93
CA SER A 338 28.49 -5.97 18.98
C SER A 338 28.45 -5.37 17.57
N TYR A 339 27.60 -4.35 17.40
CA TYR A 339 27.40 -3.58 16.17
C TYR A 339 27.37 -2.09 16.49
N THR A 340 27.70 -1.28 15.51
CA THR A 340 27.40 0.15 15.53
C THR A 340 26.00 0.33 14.96
N LEU A 341 25.15 1.04 15.70
CA LEU A 341 23.87 1.56 15.24
C LEU A 341 24.08 3.05 14.95
N LEU A 342 24.08 3.40 13.67
CA LEU A 342 23.98 4.78 13.21
C LEU A 342 22.51 5.17 13.16
N ASP A 343 22.17 6.31 13.74
CA ASP A 343 20.85 6.95 13.64
C ASP A 343 21.03 8.35 13.03
N TYR A 344 20.56 8.53 11.80
CA TYR A 344 20.51 9.82 11.14
C TYR A 344 19.07 10.33 11.15
N ASN A 345 18.83 11.39 11.94
CA ASN A 345 17.54 12.07 11.98
C ASN A 345 17.47 13.11 10.86
N LEU A 346 16.57 12.91 9.89
CA LEU A 346 16.44 13.78 8.72
C LEU A 346 15.79 15.13 9.04
N ALA A 347 14.96 15.22 10.08
CA ALA A 347 14.32 16.47 10.48
C ALA A 347 15.33 17.47 11.07
N THR A 348 16.29 16.97 11.85
CA THR A 348 17.31 17.79 12.52
C THR A 348 18.66 17.79 11.79
N ASN A 349 18.84 16.95 10.77
CA ASN A 349 20.11 16.69 10.08
C ASN A 349 21.24 16.30 11.06
N ARG A 350 20.93 15.48 12.04
CA ARG A 350 21.90 15.01 13.05
C ARG A 350 22.09 13.51 12.94
N ASN A 351 23.32 13.07 13.04
CA ASN A 351 23.64 11.67 13.21
C ASN A 351 24.12 11.38 14.65
N GLN A 352 23.78 10.19 15.11
CA GLN A 352 24.24 9.67 16.39
C GLN A 352 24.67 8.21 16.17
N GLN A 353 25.74 7.81 16.82
CA GLN A 353 26.23 6.45 16.79
C GLN A 353 26.17 5.84 18.18
N THR A 354 25.64 4.65 18.30
CA THR A 354 25.58 3.89 19.55
C THR A 354 26.06 2.46 19.33
N ASN A 355 26.67 1.86 20.37
CA ASN A 355 27.00 0.46 20.35
C ASN A 355 25.79 -0.35 20.81
N VAL A 356 25.36 -1.30 19.99
CA VAL A 356 24.27 -2.23 20.28
C VAL A 356 24.78 -3.66 20.23
N LYS A 357 24.09 -4.56 20.92
CA LYS A 357 24.42 -5.98 20.91
C LYS A 357 23.23 -6.78 20.39
N SER A 358 23.49 -7.69 19.47
CA SER A 358 22.47 -8.66 19.04
C SER A 358 22.16 -9.65 20.17
N ASP A 359 20.93 -10.13 20.22
CA ASP A 359 20.51 -11.18 21.14
C ASP A 359 21.06 -12.57 20.73
N ASN A 360 20.64 -13.60 21.46
CA ASN A 360 21.05 -14.99 21.21
C ASN A 360 20.47 -15.56 19.89
N GLU A 361 19.47 -14.92 19.28
CA GLU A 361 18.91 -15.26 17.99
C GLU A 361 19.54 -14.46 16.84
N GLY A 362 20.39 -13.47 17.14
CA GLY A 362 20.98 -12.58 16.14
C GLY A 362 20.06 -11.45 15.72
N ARG A 363 19.22 -10.95 16.62
CA ARG A 363 18.34 -9.78 16.42
C ARG A 363 18.89 -8.56 17.15
N ILE A 364 18.64 -7.38 16.62
CA ILE A 364 18.99 -6.10 17.24
C ILE A 364 17.70 -5.33 17.51
N ALA A 365 17.56 -4.79 18.73
CA ALA A 365 16.43 -3.98 19.14
C ALA A 365 16.86 -2.54 19.40
N PHE A 366 16.06 -1.58 18.97
CA PHE A 366 16.24 -0.17 19.20
C PHE A 366 14.90 0.57 19.21
N SER A 367 14.91 1.82 19.68
CA SER A 367 13.73 2.68 19.73
C SER A 367 14.00 3.97 19.00
N VAL A 368 12.96 4.54 18.40
CA VAL A 368 13.01 5.78 17.62
C VAL A 368 11.72 6.59 17.83
N ASN A 369 11.78 7.90 17.60
CA ASN A 369 10.61 8.77 17.59
C ASN A 369 9.91 8.77 16.21
N HIS A 370 8.88 9.57 16.07
CA HIS A 370 8.02 9.69 14.87
C HIS A 370 8.68 10.35 13.66
N GLU A 371 9.79 11.07 13.86
CA GLU A 371 10.47 11.80 12.80
C GLU A 371 11.06 10.85 11.76
N PRO A 372 11.40 11.33 10.56
CA PRO A 372 12.07 10.48 9.58
C PRO A 372 13.52 10.22 9.98
N HIS A 373 13.85 8.95 10.14
CA HIS A 373 15.17 8.46 10.49
C HIS A 373 15.72 7.51 9.44
N GLN A 374 17.05 7.51 9.32
CA GLN A 374 17.80 6.55 8.51
C GLN A 374 18.80 5.84 9.40
N PHE A 375 18.65 4.54 9.58
CA PHE A 375 19.53 3.70 10.39
C PHE A 375 20.56 2.96 9.54
N GLY A 376 21.78 2.85 10.08
CA GLY A 376 22.81 1.92 9.65
C GLY A 376 23.14 0.93 10.74
N ILE A 377 23.33 -0.35 10.40
CA ILE A 377 23.68 -1.43 11.35
C ILE A 377 24.87 -2.19 10.79
N PHE A 378 26.04 -2.02 11.38
CA PHE A 378 27.28 -2.58 10.82
C PHE A 378 28.34 -2.86 11.90
N GLN A 379 29.31 -3.67 11.53
CA GLN A 379 30.59 -3.82 12.26
C GLN A 379 31.68 -2.99 11.56
N LYS A 380 32.71 -2.65 12.28
CA LYS A 380 33.90 -2.01 11.70
C LYS A 380 34.45 -2.88 10.55
N ASN A 381 34.67 -2.27 9.38
CA ASN A 381 35.09 -2.88 8.12
C ASN A 381 34.00 -3.64 7.34
N ASP A 382 32.74 -3.65 7.80
CA ASP A 382 31.67 -4.05 6.89
C ASP A 382 31.66 -3.13 5.65
N PRO A 383 31.19 -3.57 4.50
CA PRO A 383 31.16 -2.75 3.29
C PRO A 383 30.45 -1.41 3.49
N ALA A 384 30.80 -0.42 2.67
CA ALA A 384 30.02 0.79 2.55
C ALA A 384 28.57 0.45 2.13
N GLU A 385 27.62 1.27 2.56
CA GLU A 385 26.23 1.22 2.11
C GLU A 385 25.74 2.63 1.87
N ILE A 386 25.64 3.01 0.59
CA ILE A 386 25.27 4.37 0.18
C ILE A 386 23.78 4.45 -0.08
N VAL A 387 23.11 5.40 0.58
CA VAL A 387 21.68 5.67 0.42
C VAL A 387 21.43 7.14 0.13
N VAL A 388 20.31 7.45 -0.51
CA VAL A 388 19.85 8.81 -0.73
C VAL A 388 18.99 9.24 0.47
N LEU A 389 19.37 10.33 1.12
CA LEU A 389 18.62 10.91 2.22
C LEU A 389 17.53 11.85 1.71
N ASN A 390 17.88 12.70 0.75
CA ASN A 390 17.02 13.79 0.29
C ASN A 390 17.47 14.32 -1.08
N TYR A 391 16.63 15.15 -1.68
CA TYR A 391 16.97 15.91 -2.88
C TYR A 391 16.47 17.35 -2.77
N ARG A 392 17.01 18.24 -3.60
CA ARG A 392 16.55 19.62 -3.76
C ARG A 392 16.56 20.01 -5.22
N VAL A 393 15.60 20.81 -5.61
CA VAL A 393 15.48 21.40 -6.95
C VAL A 393 15.72 22.90 -6.83
N ASN A 394 16.57 23.47 -7.69
CA ASN A 394 16.91 24.91 -7.72
C ASN A 394 17.28 25.45 -6.32
N GLY A 395 17.99 24.65 -5.54
CA GLY A 395 18.53 24.99 -4.22
C GLY A 395 17.60 24.76 -3.04
N LYS A 396 16.27 24.84 -3.19
CA LYS A 396 15.33 24.70 -2.05
C LYS A 396 13.99 24.02 -2.35
N SER A 397 13.50 24.09 -3.57
CA SER A 397 12.24 23.49 -3.97
C SER A 397 12.33 21.96 -4.03
N ARG A 398 11.20 21.30 -3.94
CA ARG A 398 11.04 19.88 -4.22
C ARG A 398 10.40 19.61 -5.58
N PHE A 399 9.86 20.64 -6.23
CA PHE A 399 9.18 20.55 -7.51
C PHE A 399 10.11 20.85 -8.68
N LEU A 400 9.97 20.06 -9.74
CA LEU A 400 10.53 20.39 -11.04
C LEU A 400 9.64 21.42 -11.73
N ASP A 401 10.23 22.48 -12.25
CA ASP A 401 9.53 23.44 -13.11
C ASP A 401 9.23 22.80 -14.46
N HIS A 402 7.97 22.83 -14.90
CA HIS A 402 7.56 22.29 -16.18
C HIS A 402 8.24 23.01 -17.35
N LYS A 403 8.84 22.24 -18.27
CA LYS A 403 9.55 22.71 -19.47
C LYS A 403 10.76 23.60 -19.23
N LYS A 404 11.20 23.77 -17.98
CA LYS A 404 12.40 24.56 -17.67
C LYS A 404 13.51 23.62 -17.17
N PRO A 405 14.79 23.95 -17.49
CA PRO A 405 15.92 23.26 -16.86
C PRO A 405 15.92 23.51 -15.35
N CYS A 406 16.04 22.44 -14.56
CA CYS A 406 16.12 22.47 -13.12
C CYS A 406 17.45 21.88 -12.65
N ALA A 407 18.08 22.53 -11.68
CA ALA A 407 19.24 22.00 -10.99
C ALA A 407 18.77 21.07 -9.86
N LEU A 408 18.99 19.77 -10.02
CA LEU A 408 18.61 18.75 -9.02
C LEU A 408 19.85 18.27 -8.28
N LYS A 409 19.86 18.44 -6.98
CA LYS A 409 20.95 18.06 -6.08
C LYS A 409 20.51 16.93 -5.16
N LEU A 410 21.38 15.94 -4.94
CA LEU A 410 21.14 14.81 -4.04
C LEU A 410 21.95 14.94 -2.76
N HIS A 411 21.38 14.47 -1.66
CA HIS A 411 22.01 14.28 -0.37
C HIS A 411 22.22 12.79 -0.12
N LEU A 412 23.47 12.38 0.05
CA LEU A 412 23.87 10.99 0.24
C LEU A 412 24.34 10.74 1.66
N LEU A 413 24.12 9.52 2.16
CA LEU A 413 24.66 9.03 3.43
C LEU A 413 25.37 7.69 3.18
N ASN A 414 26.54 7.51 3.76
CA ASN A 414 27.14 6.20 3.91
C ASN A 414 26.78 5.61 5.29
N ARG A 415 25.80 4.71 5.30
CA ARG A 415 25.35 4.03 6.52
C ARG A 415 26.07 2.70 6.80
N GLY A 416 27.18 2.44 6.09
CA GLY A 416 28.01 1.22 6.21
C GLY A 416 29.29 1.43 7.03
N GLY A 417 30.04 0.35 7.28
CA GLY A 417 31.21 0.28 8.14
C GLY A 417 32.52 0.76 7.52
N SER A 418 32.60 0.86 6.20
CA SER A 418 33.79 1.30 5.44
C SER A 418 33.47 2.52 4.58
N ALA A 419 34.50 3.26 4.18
CA ALA A 419 34.32 4.38 3.26
C ALA A 419 33.94 3.92 1.85
N GLY A 420 32.97 4.59 1.23
CA GLY A 420 32.74 4.51 -0.22
C GLY A 420 33.80 5.36 -0.94
N LYS A 421 34.54 4.75 -1.86
CA LYS A 421 35.69 5.37 -2.50
C LYS A 421 35.44 5.73 -3.95
N GLY A 422 35.72 6.99 -4.32
CA GLY A 422 35.60 7.49 -5.69
C GLY A 422 34.20 7.27 -6.28
N LEU A 423 33.19 7.67 -5.55
CA LEU A 423 31.80 7.41 -5.90
C LEU A 423 31.39 8.18 -7.16
N LYS A 424 30.76 7.45 -8.07
CA LYS A 424 30.08 7.98 -9.23
C LYS A 424 28.58 7.78 -9.07
N VAL A 425 27.82 8.85 -9.13
CA VAL A 425 26.36 8.85 -9.00
C VAL A 425 25.74 9.02 -10.38
N THR A 426 24.88 8.09 -10.76
CA THR A 426 24.15 8.13 -12.03
C THR A 426 22.66 8.27 -11.75
N LEU A 427 22.05 9.26 -12.37
CA LEU A 427 20.61 9.54 -12.31
C LEU A 427 19.96 9.13 -13.63
N SER A 428 18.85 8.43 -13.55
CA SER A 428 18.03 8.05 -14.70
C SER A 428 16.55 8.17 -14.38
N SER A 429 15.73 8.29 -15.40
CA SER A 429 14.28 8.21 -15.30
C SER A 429 13.74 7.48 -16.52
N ALA A 430 12.71 6.66 -16.32
CA ALA A 430 11.96 6.09 -17.43
C ALA A 430 10.61 6.81 -17.62
N THR A 431 10.33 7.85 -16.85
CA THR A 431 9.17 8.71 -17.09
C THR A 431 9.36 9.40 -18.44
N GLU A 432 8.39 9.28 -19.32
CA GLU A 432 8.42 9.92 -20.64
C GLU A 432 8.52 11.45 -20.49
N GLY A 433 9.23 12.10 -21.41
CA GLY A 433 9.40 13.54 -21.39
C GLY A 433 10.46 14.07 -20.42
N ILE A 434 11.21 13.18 -19.74
CA ILE A 434 12.30 13.58 -18.85
C ILE A 434 13.64 13.52 -19.58
N ARG A 435 14.35 14.65 -19.55
CA ARG A 435 15.71 14.77 -20.08
C ARG A 435 16.68 15.12 -18.96
N ILE A 436 17.76 14.34 -18.85
CA ILE A 436 18.87 14.58 -17.91
C ILE A 436 20.11 14.89 -18.77
N ALA A 437 20.58 16.14 -18.74
CA ALA A 437 21.67 16.57 -19.60
C ALA A 437 23.03 16.03 -19.15
N ASN A 438 23.24 15.89 -17.84
CA ASN A 438 24.45 15.35 -17.24
C ASN A 438 24.10 14.15 -16.32
N PRO A 439 23.84 12.96 -16.87
CA PRO A 439 23.27 11.83 -16.13
C PRO A 439 24.22 11.22 -15.09
N SER A 440 25.49 11.62 -15.05
CA SER A 440 26.47 11.11 -14.10
C SER A 440 27.35 12.21 -13.54
N VAL A 441 27.53 12.18 -12.23
CA VAL A 441 28.40 13.12 -11.49
C VAL A 441 29.30 12.35 -10.54
N SER A 442 30.49 12.90 -10.24
CA SER A 442 31.37 12.37 -9.20
C SER A 442 31.00 12.94 -7.85
N SER A 443 30.97 12.08 -6.81
CA SER A 443 30.79 12.50 -5.41
C SER A 443 32.09 12.51 -4.60
N GLY A 444 33.16 11.90 -5.13
CA GLY A 444 34.37 11.67 -4.34
C GLY A 444 34.18 10.53 -3.33
N ASP A 445 34.87 10.64 -2.18
CA ASP A 445 34.80 9.65 -1.10
C ASP A 445 33.77 10.07 -0.04
N ILE A 446 32.98 9.09 0.44
CA ILE A 446 32.11 9.31 1.61
C ILE A 446 32.56 8.35 2.72
N SER A 447 33.08 8.89 3.82
CA SER A 447 33.47 8.10 4.99
C SER A 447 32.29 7.36 5.62
N SER A 448 32.58 6.30 6.38
CA SER A 448 31.55 5.64 7.20
C SER A 448 30.84 6.65 8.09
N CYS A 449 29.53 6.56 8.19
CA CYS A 449 28.65 7.46 8.94
C CYS A 449 28.62 8.92 8.47
N ALA A 450 29.27 9.24 7.37
CA ALA A 450 29.25 10.60 6.82
C ALA A 450 28.13 10.77 5.80
N ASP A 451 27.58 11.97 5.76
CA ASP A 451 26.64 12.42 4.75
C ASP A 451 27.19 13.62 3.99
N GLN A 452 26.75 13.79 2.77
CA GLN A 452 27.12 14.97 1.97
C GLN A 452 26.10 15.27 0.89
N TRP A 453 25.91 16.57 0.62
CA TRP A 453 25.28 17.04 -0.60
C TRP A 453 26.26 16.94 -1.75
N LEU A 454 25.83 16.43 -2.91
CA LEU A 454 26.65 16.44 -4.11
C LEU A 454 27.08 17.87 -4.44
N GLU A 455 28.33 18.07 -4.85
CA GLU A 455 28.82 19.39 -5.27
C GLU A 455 28.20 19.80 -6.61
N THR A 456 28.06 18.85 -7.53
CA THR A 456 27.53 19.05 -8.87
C THR A 456 26.06 18.66 -8.94
N ASP A 457 25.23 19.56 -9.51
CA ASP A 457 23.81 19.32 -9.73
C ASP A 457 23.58 18.53 -11.03
N PHE A 458 22.56 17.69 -11.04
CA PHE A 458 21.99 17.15 -12.27
C PHE A 458 21.14 18.21 -12.95
N GLN A 459 21.25 18.34 -14.26
CA GLN A 459 20.40 19.24 -15.05
C GLN A 459 19.24 18.44 -15.63
N VAL A 460 18.05 18.66 -15.08
CA VAL A 460 16.83 17.92 -15.41
C VAL A 460 15.82 18.85 -16.07
N THR A 461 15.18 18.40 -17.14
CA THR A 461 14.03 19.08 -17.75
C THR A 461 12.86 18.11 -17.83
N ALA A 462 11.73 18.49 -17.26
CA ALA A 462 10.47 17.74 -17.31
C ALA A 462 9.54 18.40 -18.33
N SER A 463 9.27 17.71 -19.43
CA SER A 463 8.38 18.17 -20.52
C SER A 463 7.15 17.27 -20.71
N ASN A 464 6.95 16.31 -19.80
CA ASN A 464 5.77 15.45 -19.78
C ASN A 464 4.51 16.29 -19.59
N GLN A 465 3.40 15.82 -20.19
CA GLN A 465 2.11 16.46 -19.96
C GLN A 465 1.56 16.06 -18.60
N PRO A 466 0.75 16.93 -17.96
CA PRO A 466 0.02 16.53 -16.76
C PRO A 466 -0.89 15.34 -17.10
N PRO A 467 -0.88 14.27 -16.30
CA PRO A 467 -1.68 13.09 -16.57
C PRO A 467 -3.17 13.40 -16.45
N ASN A 468 -3.97 12.97 -17.41
CA ASN A 468 -5.41 13.18 -17.45
C ASN A 468 -6.23 11.95 -17.07
N ASP A 469 -5.56 10.87 -16.68
CA ASP A 469 -6.15 9.55 -16.40
C ASP A 469 -5.99 9.10 -14.92
N GLY A 470 -5.56 10.01 -14.04
CA GLY A 470 -5.26 9.70 -12.63
C GLY A 470 -3.92 9.01 -12.40
N SER A 471 -3.11 8.81 -13.45
CA SER A 471 -1.75 8.31 -13.28
C SER A 471 -0.88 9.32 -12.51
N PRO A 472 0.21 8.84 -11.91
CA PRO A 472 1.07 9.71 -11.10
C PRO A 472 1.67 10.85 -11.89
N PHE A 473 1.68 12.03 -11.28
CA PHE A 473 2.29 13.23 -11.85
C PHE A 473 3.76 13.42 -11.46
N GLN A 474 4.23 12.66 -10.48
CA GLN A 474 5.62 12.71 -10.07
C GLN A 474 6.51 11.94 -11.04
N VAL A 475 7.70 12.49 -11.26
CA VAL A 475 8.76 11.81 -11.99
C VAL A 475 9.50 10.85 -11.08
N ARG A 476 9.54 9.57 -11.43
CA ARG A 476 10.37 8.57 -10.74
C ARG A 476 11.81 8.69 -11.26
N PHE A 477 12.72 8.99 -10.34
CA PHE A 477 14.15 8.92 -10.57
C PHE A 477 14.74 7.65 -9.97
N CYS A 478 15.58 6.98 -10.75
CA CYS A 478 16.41 5.87 -10.29
C CYS A 478 17.87 6.35 -10.18
N ILE A 479 18.48 6.01 -9.05
CA ILE A 479 19.85 6.39 -8.74
C ILE A 479 20.69 5.13 -8.70
N THR A 480 21.85 5.17 -9.34
CA THR A 480 22.87 4.13 -9.22
C THR A 480 24.16 4.80 -8.75
N VAL A 481 24.66 4.38 -7.60
CA VAL A 481 25.97 4.80 -7.08
C VAL A 481 26.94 3.67 -7.28
N THR A 482 28.11 3.94 -7.85
CA THR A 482 29.16 2.93 -8.09
C THR A 482 30.46 3.47 -7.51
N ASP A 483 31.24 2.63 -6.81
CA ASP A 483 32.56 2.96 -6.31
C ASP A 483 33.69 2.46 -7.24
N HIS A 484 34.94 2.78 -6.89
CA HIS A 484 36.11 2.30 -7.62
C HIS A 484 36.23 0.77 -7.61
N GLY A 485 35.69 0.10 -6.59
CA GLY A 485 35.66 -1.36 -6.45
C GLY A 485 34.54 -2.03 -7.24
N GLN A 486 33.77 -1.27 -8.04
CA GLN A 486 32.58 -1.73 -8.78
C GLN A 486 31.43 -2.21 -7.88
N ASN A 487 31.44 -1.88 -6.59
CA ASN A 487 30.27 -2.05 -5.75
C ASN A 487 29.19 -1.07 -6.22
N THR A 488 27.94 -1.52 -6.20
CA THR A 488 26.82 -0.75 -6.72
C THR A 488 25.68 -0.71 -5.72
N TRP A 489 25.18 0.49 -5.46
CA TRP A 489 23.98 0.75 -4.65
C TRP A 489 22.93 1.38 -5.54
N LYS A 490 21.69 0.95 -5.36
CA LYS A 490 20.55 1.50 -6.11
C LYS A 490 19.57 2.12 -5.12
N ASP A 491 19.00 3.23 -5.51
CA ASP A 491 17.94 3.93 -4.78
C ASP A 491 16.98 4.60 -5.75
N GLU A 492 15.86 5.10 -5.25
CA GLU A 492 14.87 5.81 -6.06
C GLU A 492 14.15 6.88 -5.24
N PHE A 493 13.68 7.89 -5.90
CA PHE A 493 12.77 8.89 -5.32
C PHE A 493 11.81 9.44 -6.37
N ASP A 494 10.72 10.02 -5.91
CA ASP A 494 9.75 10.71 -6.74
C ASP A 494 9.90 12.22 -6.56
N ALA A 495 9.90 12.96 -7.67
CA ALA A 495 9.89 14.42 -7.67
C ALA A 495 8.63 14.91 -8.40
N PRO A 496 7.78 15.72 -7.76
CA PRO A 496 6.61 16.28 -8.41
C PRO A 496 7.02 17.33 -9.47
N VAL A 497 6.15 17.50 -10.47
CA VAL A 497 6.30 18.54 -11.49
C VAL A 497 5.26 19.62 -11.24
N PHE A 498 5.69 20.86 -11.12
CA PHE A 498 4.80 22.00 -11.07
C PHE A 498 4.44 22.39 -12.49
N PHE A 499 3.32 21.88 -12.99
CA PHE A 499 2.92 22.06 -14.38
C PHE A 499 2.54 23.49 -14.70
N ASP A 500 2.89 23.92 -15.91
CA ASP A 500 2.40 25.16 -16.51
C ASP A 500 1.01 24.89 -17.11
N VAL A 501 0.00 25.04 -16.29
CA VAL A 501 -1.42 24.79 -16.60
C VAL A 501 -2.23 26.05 -16.35
N PRO A 502 -3.43 26.18 -16.95
CA PRO A 502 -4.29 27.35 -16.74
C PRO A 502 -4.57 27.62 -15.27
N GLU A 503 -4.77 28.87 -14.93
CA GLU A 503 -5.26 29.27 -13.62
C GLU A 503 -6.75 28.94 -13.51
N PHE A 504 -7.16 28.36 -12.36
CA PHE A 504 -8.56 28.18 -12.06
C PHE A 504 -9.20 29.54 -11.78
N ILE A 505 -10.34 29.77 -12.42
CA ILE A 505 -11.05 31.05 -12.32
C ILE A 505 -11.91 31.10 -11.04
N HIS A 506 -12.26 29.93 -10.49
CA HIS A 506 -13.22 29.82 -9.38
C HIS A 506 -12.67 28.88 -8.31
N ILE A 507 -12.29 29.46 -7.17
CA ILE A 507 -11.88 28.75 -5.97
C ILE A 507 -12.56 29.38 -4.78
N GLY A 508 -13.21 28.57 -3.95
CA GLY A 508 -13.78 28.98 -2.69
C GLY A 508 -12.89 28.57 -1.51
N ILE A 509 -12.83 29.40 -0.50
CA ILE A 509 -12.22 29.10 0.79
C ILE A 509 -13.34 29.05 1.81
N ASP A 510 -13.33 28.02 2.67
CA ASP A 510 -14.12 27.93 3.87
C ASP A 510 -13.16 27.80 5.05
N ASP A 511 -13.13 28.78 5.91
CA ASP A 511 -12.42 28.81 7.18
C ASP A 511 -13.36 28.66 8.36
N GLY A 512 -14.63 28.26 8.08
CA GLY A 512 -15.75 28.23 9.01
C GLY A 512 -15.54 27.41 10.27
N ASP A 513 -16.45 27.60 11.20
CA ASP A 513 -16.52 27.01 12.53
C ASP A 513 -17.01 25.55 12.54
N SER A 514 -17.10 24.90 11.39
CA SER A 514 -17.50 23.49 11.37
C SER A 514 -16.36 22.64 11.89
N GLU A 515 -16.60 21.85 12.93
CA GLU A 515 -15.65 20.88 13.50
C GLU A 515 -15.07 19.91 12.44
N MET A 516 -15.65 19.90 11.24
CA MET A 516 -15.30 18.98 10.16
C MET A 516 -14.32 19.56 9.13
N PHE A 517 -14.32 20.86 8.84
CA PHE A 517 -13.69 21.34 7.61
C PHE A 517 -12.65 22.45 7.80
N GLY A 518 -12.78 23.27 8.76
CA GLY A 518 -11.86 24.37 9.01
C GLY A 518 -11.79 24.74 10.47
N ASN A 519 -10.78 25.48 10.85
CA ASN A 519 -10.65 26.07 12.17
C ASN A 519 -10.13 27.51 11.96
N GLY A 520 -11.05 28.39 11.69
CA GLY A 520 -10.84 29.81 11.48
C GLY A 520 -11.95 30.63 12.11
N ASN A 521 -12.11 31.85 11.68
CA ASN A 521 -13.09 32.78 12.24
C ASN A 521 -14.39 32.90 11.40
N GLY A 522 -14.49 32.14 10.30
CA GLY A 522 -15.68 32.09 9.45
C GLY A 522 -15.85 33.29 8.52
N ASN A 523 -14.77 34.03 8.23
CA ASN A 523 -14.83 35.22 7.38
C ASN A 523 -14.50 34.93 5.90
N ASN A 524 -14.14 33.68 5.56
CA ASN A 524 -13.70 33.22 4.23
C ASN A 524 -12.41 33.91 3.74
N ILE A 525 -11.59 34.36 4.66
CA ILE A 525 -10.27 34.94 4.39
C ILE A 525 -9.22 33.99 4.98
N ALA A 526 -8.25 33.58 4.19
CA ALA A 526 -7.14 32.79 4.70
C ALA A 526 -6.23 33.66 5.59
N GLU A 527 -6.11 33.34 6.86
CA GLU A 527 -5.33 34.09 7.84
C GLU A 527 -4.27 33.19 8.52
N PRO A 528 -3.22 33.78 9.12
CA PRO A 528 -2.19 33.01 9.81
C PRO A 528 -2.77 32.21 10.99
N GLY A 529 -2.39 30.94 11.11
CA GLY A 529 -2.82 30.04 12.19
C GLY A 529 -4.14 29.33 11.92
N GLU A 530 -4.80 29.58 10.80
CA GLU A 530 -6.06 28.95 10.44
C GLU A 530 -5.90 27.67 9.65
N SER A 531 -6.88 26.79 9.77
CA SER A 531 -7.12 25.67 8.88
C SER A 531 -8.21 26.04 7.90
N ILE A 532 -7.89 26.12 6.63
CA ILE A 532 -8.83 26.47 5.57
C ILE A 532 -9.15 25.24 4.71
N MET A 533 -10.42 25.08 4.37
CA MET A 533 -10.84 24.15 3.33
C MET A 533 -10.88 24.86 1.98
N ILE A 534 -10.27 24.23 0.99
CA ILE A 534 -10.30 24.70 -0.39
C ILE A 534 -11.26 23.80 -1.15
N TYR A 535 -12.36 24.38 -1.65
CA TYR A 535 -13.37 23.63 -2.36
C TYR A 535 -13.51 24.10 -3.81
N GLU A 536 -13.80 23.14 -4.64
CA GLU A 536 -14.07 23.26 -6.05
C GLU A 536 -15.36 22.58 -6.47
N LEU A 537 -15.67 22.73 -7.74
CA LEU A 537 -16.86 22.15 -8.38
C LEU A 537 -16.86 20.59 -8.44
N SER A 538 -15.82 19.92 -8.02
CA SER A 538 -15.73 18.45 -8.09
C SER A 538 -15.32 17.81 -6.77
N HIS A 539 -15.81 16.60 -6.53
CA HIS A 539 -15.71 15.87 -5.27
C HIS A 539 -14.35 15.25 -4.96
N ARG A 540 -13.30 15.47 -5.78
CA ARG A 540 -11.97 14.89 -5.58
C ARG A 540 -10.86 15.80 -6.08
N THR A 541 -10.71 16.94 -5.43
CA THR A 541 -9.58 17.83 -5.66
C THR A 541 -8.38 17.38 -4.86
N ARG A 542 -7.21 17.44 -5.45
CA ARG A 542 -5.93 17.27 -4.79
C ARG A 542 -5.07 18.51 -5.02
N LEU A 543 -4.37 18.91 -3.96
CA LEU A 543 -3.53 20.09 -3.93
C LEU A 543 -2.07 19.72 -3.76
N TRP A 544 -1.19 20.50 -4.34
CA TRP A 544 0.25 20.43 -4.12
C TRP A 544 0.83 21.83 -4.07
N HIS A 545 1.76 22.04 -3.16
CA HIS A 545 2.45 23.30 -2.97
C HIS A 545 3.90 23.06 -2.52
N ASP A 546 4.72 24.09 -2.54
CA ASP A 546 6.09 24.10 -2.02
C ASP A 546 6.31 25.32 -1.12
N ASP A 547 5.26 25.74 -0.44
CA ASP A 547 5.25 26.93 0.38
C ASP A 547 5.66 26.61 1.82
N PRO A 548 6.64 27.33 2.40
CA PRO A 548 7.13 27.08 3.75
C PRO A 548 6.16 27.47 4.87
N TYR A 549 5.08 28.19 4.55
CA TYR A 549 4.06 28.62 5.51
C TYR A 549 2.81 27.75 5.50
N ILE A 550 2.84 26.63 4.83
CA ILE A 550 1.84 25.59 4.97
C ILE A 550 2.36 24.53 5.93
N ASP A 551 1.80 24.45 7.11
CA ASP A 551 2.21 23.52 8.16
C ASP A 551 1.71 22.10 7.86
N SER A 552 0.54 21.96 7.25
CA SER A 552 0.04 20.68 6.78
C SER A 552 -0.99 20.85 5.66
N GLU A 553 -1.06 19.82 4.82
CA GLU A 553 -2.15 19.56 3.90
C GLU A 553 -2.78 18.23 4.29
N ARG A 554 -4.09 18.17 4.37
CA ARG A 554 -4.81 16.93 4.69
C ARG A 554 -6.00 16.76 3.76
N ILE A 555 -6.19 15.54 3.33
CA ILE A 555 -7.41 15.15 2.65
C ILE A 555 -8.43 14.84 3.74
N HIS A 556 -9.47 15.63 3.82
CA HIS A 556 -10.62 15.33 4.65
C HIS A 556 -11.61 14.49 3.86
N VAL A 557 -12.09 13.44 4.49
CA VAL A 557 -13.10 12.57 3.91
C VAL A 557 -14.35 12.67 4.78
N ASP A 558 -15.39 13.28 4.24
CA ASP A 558 -16.70 13.25 4.87
C ASP A 558 -17.34 11.88 4.61
N LEU A 559 -17.56 11.13 5.67
CA LEU A 559 -18.23 9.84 5.64
C LEU A 559 -19.74 9.92 5.83
N GLN A 560 -20.31 11.13 5.85
CA GLN A 560 -21.76 11.27 5.92
C GLN A 560 -22.40 10.69 4.65
N PRO A 561 -23.28 9.69 4.78
CA PRO A 561 -23.96 9.16 3.62
C PRO A 561 -24.88 10.22 3.06
N ASP A 562 -24.79 10.47 1.78
CA ASP A 562 -25.94 10.98 1.07
C ASP A 562 -27.09 9.97 1.17
N LYS A 563 -28.31 10.39 0.86
CA LYS A 563 -29.50 9.52 0.87
C LYS A 563 -29.38 8.27 0.00
N TRP A 564 -28.34 8.16 -0.80
CA TRP A 564 -28.07 7.10 -1.77
C TRP A 564 -26.95 6.15 -1.36
N GLY A 565 -26.29 6.42 -0.23
CA GLY A 565 -25.25 5.53 0.33
C GLY A 565 -23.89 5.58 -0.37
N ASP A 566 -23.69 6.47 -1.33
CA ASP A 566 -22.46 6.59 -2.14
C ASP A 566 -21.73 7.91 -1.90
N GLY A 567 -22.25 8.78 -1.01
CA GLY A 567 -21.73 10.12 -0.77
C GLY A 567 -20.57 10.13 0.20
N TYR A 568 -19.39 10.37 -0.29
CA TYR A 568 -18.32 10.94 0.49
C TYR A 568 -17.79 12.17 -0.23
N ALA A 569 -17.64 13.25 0.50
CA ALA A 569 -16.93 14.41 0.04
C ALA A 569 -15.46 14.24 0.42
N VAL A 570 -14.57 14.45 -0.53
CA VAL A 570 -13.13 14.56 -0.28
C VAL A 570 -12.77 16.03 -0.45
N SER A 571 -12.35 16.66 0.63
CA SER A 571 -11.95 18.06 0.66
C SER A 571 -10.47 18.16 1.00
N SER A 572 -9.79 19.14 0.41
CA SER A 572 -8.41 19.46 0.79
C SER A 572 -8.45 20.55 1.86
N VAL A 573 -7.90 20.25 3.02
CA VAL A 573 -7.73 21.20 4.12
C VAL A 573 -6.27 21.56 4.24
N VAL A 574 -5.99 22.84 4.38
CA VAL A 574 -4.64 23.38 4.44
C VAL A 574 -4.48 24.14 5.75
N ASP A 575 -3.49 23.79 6.55
CA ASP A 575 -3.17 24.47 7.79
C ASP A 575 -2.11 25.54 7.52
N ILE A 576 -2.45 26.81 7.74
CA ILE A 576 -1.57 27.96 7.52
C ILE A 576 -0.77 28.20 8.79
N SER A 577 0.53 28.37 8.66
CA SER A 577 1.41 28.66 9.79
C SER A 577 1.06 29.99 10.46
N GLU A 578 1.09 30.00 11.80
CA GLU A 578 0.94 31.24 12.60
C GLU A 578 1.93 32.35 12.21
N ASN A 579 3.09 31.95 11.66
CA ASN A 579 4.13 32.87 11.23
C ASN A 579 4.01 33.33 9.78
N CYS A 580 2.92 32.99 9.08
CA CYS A 580 2.74 33.39 7.70
C CYS A 580 2.54 34.90 7.59
N PRO A 581 3.31 35.63 6.77
CA PRO A 581 3.14 37.08 6.66
C PRO A 581 1.84 37.46 5.98
N ALA A 582 1.20 38.52 6.45
CA ALA A 582 0.04 39.11 5.74
C ALA A 582 0.46 39.55 4.32
N GLY A 583 -0.39 39.26 3.35
CA GLY A 583 -0.12 39.54 1.93
C GLY A 583 0.81 38.52 1.25
N HIS A 584 1.26 37.49 1.97
CA HIS A 584 2.00 36.37 1.38
C HIS A 584 1.14 35.63 0.36
N GLN A 585 1.73 35.23 -0.77
CA GLN A 585 1.04 34.53 -1.83
C GLN A 585 1.48 33.07 -1.87
N ILE A 586 0.53 32.17 -1.66
CA ILE A 586 0.72 30.73 -1.71
C ILE A 586 0.18 30.23 -3.03
N LYS A 587 1.06 29.65 -3.85
CA LYS A 587 0.68 29.08 -5.15
C LYS A 587 0.45 27.59 -5.02
N PHE A 588 -0.72 27.14 -5.47
CA PHE A 588 -1.11 25.74 -5.53
C PHE A 588 -1.16 25.24 -6.98
N LEU A 589 -0.74 24.00 -7.16
CA LEU A 589 -1.10 23.16 -8.28
C LEU A 589 -2.25 22.26 -7.81
N ALA A 590 -3.31 22.16 -8.59
CA ALA A 590 -4.45 21.33 -8.25
C ALA A 590 -4.84 20.40 -9.40
N SER A 591 -5.35 19.22 -9.05
CA SER A 591 -6.04 18.34 -9.97
C SER A 591 -7.43 18.02 -9.44
N TYR A 592 -8.41 17.93 -10.33
CA TYR A 592 -9.73 17.46 -9.98
C TYR A 592 -10.24 16.44 -11.00
N GLU A 593 -11.09 15.54 -10.52
CA GLU A 593 -11.69 14.51 -11.35
C GLU A 593 -13.03 14.96 -11.90
N VAL A 594 -13.17 14.80 -13.22
CA VAL A 594 -14.49 14.91 -13.86
C VAL A 594 -15.13 13.54 -13.84
N LYS A 595 -16.24 13.41 -13.12
CA LYS A 595 -16.99 12.16 -12.97
C LYS A 595 -17.82 11.89 -14.22
N GLU A 596 -17.33 11.06 -15.11
CA GLU A 596 -18.16 10.43 -16.13
C GLU A 596 -18.50 8.99 -15.72
N TRP A 597 -19.71 8.78 -15.24
CA TRP A 597 -20.20 7.49 -14.71
C TRP A 597 -20.09 6.28 -15.64
N LYS A 598 -19.73 6.50 -16.91
CA LYS A 598 -19.61 5.45 -17.93
C LYS A 598 -18.24 5.37 -18.59
N ALA A 599 -17.31 6.22 -18.18
CA ALA A 599 -16.00 6.24 -18.81
C ALA A 599 -15.09 5.14 -18.24
N ILE A 600 -14.48 4.39 -19.13
CA ILE A 600 -13.44 3.38 -18.78
C ILE A 600 -12.18 4.05 -18.23
N LYS A 601 -12.03 5.36 -18.41
CA LYS A 601 -10.88 6.14 -17.96
C LYS A 601 -11.35 7.32 -17.11
N ARG A 602 -10.59 7.61 -16.05
CA ARG A 602 -10.71 8.88 -15.32
C ARG A 602 -10.34 10.03 -16.22
N HIS A 603 -11.10 11.11 -16.15
CA HIS A 603 -10.68 12.40 -16.66
C HIS A 603 -10.24 13.27 -15.48
N VAL A 604 -8.96 13.64 -15.48
CA VAL A 604 -8.37 14.54 -14.49
C VAL A 604 -8.03 15.85 -15.18
N THR A 605 -8.53 16.94 -14.64
CA THR A 605 -8.20 18.28 -15.09
C THR A 605 -7.21 18.92 -14.12
N TRP A 606 -6.25 19.66 -14.64
CA TRP A 606 -5.21 20.35 -13.89
C TRP A 606 -5.35 21.85 -14.00
N GLY A 607 -5.08 22.55 -12.91
CA GLY A 607 -5.01 24.00 -12.87
C GLY A 607 -4.14 24.50 -11.74
N THR A 608 -3.89 25.79 -11.72
CA THR A 608 -3.19 26.49 -10.64
C THR A 608 -4.08 27.57 -10.05
N PHE A 609 -3.81 27.95 -8.80
CA PHE A 609 -4.41 29.12 -8.17
C PHE A 609 -3.48 29.69 -7.11
N ILE A 610 -3.76 30.92 -6.69
CA ILE A 610 -2.98 31.65 -5.68
C ILE A 610 -3.93 32.08 -4.58
N ILE A 611 -3.61 31.74 -3.33
CA ILE A 611 -4.23 32.30 -2.14
C ILE A 611 -3.34 33.43 -1.63
N THR A 612 -3.91 34.60 -1.35
CA THR A 612 -3.21 35.72 -0.73
C THR A 612 -3.68 35.87 0.71
N ILE A 613 -2.78 35.72 1.67
CA ILE A 613 -3.08 35.79 3.09
C ILE A 613 -3.64 37.16 3.48
N GLY A 614 -4.77 37.20 4.18
CA GLY A 614 -5.46 38.42 4.59
C GLY A 614 -6.27 39.08 3.48
N LYS A 615 -6.52 38.38 2.36
CA LYS A 615 -7.40 38.88 1.29
C LYS A 615 -8.57 37.94 1.05
N GLU A 616 -9.70 38.54 0.75
CA GLU A 616 -10.89 37.83 0.34
C GLU A 616 -10.68 37.11 -1.00
N HIS A 617 -11.00 35.84 -1.04
CA HIS A 617 -10.97 34.99 -2.23
C HIS A 617 -12.39 34.58 -2.59
N TRP A 618 -13.15 35.53 -3.11
CA TRP A 618 -14.46 35.24 -3.69
C TRP A 618 -14.36 35.23 -5.22
N THR A 619 -14.80 34.16 -5.78
CA THR A 619 -15.18 34.13 -7.19
C THR A 619 -16.64 33.80 -7.28
N ASP A 620 -17.42 34.73 -7.83
CA ASP A 620 -18.84 34.52 -8.11
C ASP A 620 -18.98 33.47 -9.22
N ILE A 621 -19.27 32.23 -8.82
CA ILE A 621 -19.46 31.09 -9.72
C ILE A 621 -20.88 30.98 -10.22
N GLY A 622 -21.61 32.12 -10.31
CA GLY A 622 -22.86 32.19 -11.04
C GLY A 622 -23.92 31.19 -10.59
N GLY A 623 -24.25 31.17 -9.34
CA GLY A 623 -25.44 30.48 -8.81
C GLY A 623 -25.33 28.96 -8.62
N TYR A 624 -24.21 28.32 -8.92
CA TYR A 624 -24.04 26.86 -8.74
C TYR A 624 -23.46 26.44 -7.39
N MET A 625 -22.92 27.37 -6.60
CA MET A 625 -22.32 27.07 -5.31
C MET A 625 -22.92 27.85 -4.12
N ALA A 626 -24.12 28.32 -4.24
CA ALA A 626 -24.82 29.03 -3.13
C ALA A 626 -25.44 28.10 -2.07
N THR A 627 -25.13 26.82 -2.07
CA THR A 627 -25.54 25.93 -0.97
C THR A 627 -24.30 25.28 -0.41
N PRO A 628 -23.81 25.74 0.76
CA PRO A 628 -23.02 24.87 1.60
C PRO A 628 -23.82 23.59 1.80
N PHE A 629 -23.17 22.46 1.73
CA PHE A 629 -23.81 21.17 1.98
C PHE A 629 -24.55 21.24 3.31
N LYS A 630 -25.90 21.28 3.28
CA LYS A 630 -26.75 21.16 4.45
C LYS A 630 -26.98 19.70 4.79
#